data_cdd1a8e8ad5f3f10603c6f9e41481791
#
_entry.id   cdd1a8e8ad5f3f10603c6f9e41481791
#
_cell.length_a   1.000
_cell.length_b   1.000
_cell.length_c   1.000
_cell.angle_alpha   90.00
_cell.angle_beta   90.00
_cell.angle_gamma   90.00
#
_symmetry.space_group_name_H-M   'P 1'
#
loop_
_entity.id
_entity.type
_entity.pdbx_description
1 polymer ?
#
loop_
_entity_poly.entity_id
_entity_poly.type
_entity_poly.pdbx_seq_one_letter_code
_entity_poly.pdbx_strand_id
1 'polypeptide(L)'
;SEVRTNDLLVLSCGVTPRTELATLAGLRTAVGVVVHPWLQTWSDPAVYAIGDCAHIAERTGSATDGAVVGAPSGLIGPGWRQAEWRAARFAADARAAVVASTAAATTGASRADATAATGSIRPAAHDDAVLPPEREAIVMLKAEHLDVVAVGDVSADPWDDDPATPRRRVAQWADPEHGRYVKMVTEDGVLTAFATVGMPRTAAELTLLYDRCGELPADRSLLLRLDGPDDDPGSATASLSPTATVCWCNGVSAGRIEEVAACGATTVEAVGRETRAGTGCGGCRSRIEELLARTADGAASAAA
;
A
#
# COMPACT_ATOMS: atom_id res chain seq x y z
N SER A 1 15.54 24.26 30.42
CA SER A 1 14.88 24.51 29.11
C SER A 1 15.77 25.46 28.31
N GLU A 2 16.18 25.01 27.14
CA GLU A 2 16.99 25.83 26.22
C GLU A 2 16.05 26.62 25.32
N VAL A 3 16.18 27.94 25.25
CA VAL A 3 15.42 28.80 24.33
C VAL A 3 16.31 29.08 23.14
N ARG A 4 15.85 28.74 21.95
CA ARG A 4 16.53 29.02 20.67
C ARG A 4 15.74 30.04 19.88
N THR A 5 16.42 31.04 19.35
CA THR A 5 15.82 32.01 18.43
C THR A 5 16.05 31.54 17.00
N ASN A 6 14.99 31.47 16.19
CA ASN A 6 15.04 31.05 14.80
C ASN A 6 14.16 32.00 13.97
N ASP A 7 14.52 32.17 12.70
CA ASP A 7 13.76 32.98 11.75
C ASP A 7 12.57 32.21 11.15
N LEU A 8 12.63 30.88 11.14
CA LEU A 8 11.59 30.00 10.62
C LEU A 8 11.46 28.74 11.47
N LEU A 9 10.24 28.39 11.85
CA LEU A 9 9.90 27.11 12.50
C LEU A 9 9.04 26.27 11.55
N VAL A 10 9.51 25.07 11.22
CA VAL A 10 8.75 24.09 10.43
C VAL A 10 8.28 22.98 11.36
N LEU A 11 6.95 22.76 11.45
CA LEU A 11 6.35 21.66 12.20
C LEU A 11 6.05 20.51 11.25
N SER A 12 6.72 19.37 11.45
CA SER A 12 6.52 18.13 10.70
C SER A 12 6.28 16.99 11.69
N CYS A 13 5.11 17.02 12.36
CA CYS A 13 4.77 16.17 13.51
C CYS A 13 3.77 15.06 13.15
N GLY A 14 3.60 14.74 11.86
CA GLY A 14 2.62 13.78 11.39
C GLY A 14 1.18 14.33 11.35
N VAL A 15 0.21 13.44 11.34
CA VAL A 15 -1.22 13.75 11.21
C VAL A 15 -2.02 13.05 12.30
N THR A 16 -3.19 13.60 12.60
CA THR A 16 -4.18 12.96 13.46
C THR A 16 -5.44 12.69 12.65
N PRO A 17 -6.02 11.49 12.74
CA PRO A 17 -7.28 11.16 12.10
C PRO A 17 -8.41 12.10 12.54
N ARG A 18 -9.29 12.46 11.61
CA ARG A 18 -10.51 13.22 11.91
C ARG A 18 -11.59 12.26 12.38
N THR A 19 -11.91 12.30 13.66
CA THR A 19 -12.88 11.38 14.30
C THR A 19 -14.11 12.09 14.84
N GLU A 20 -14.24 13.38 14.64
CA GLU A 20 -15.28 14.23 15.24
C GLU A 20 -16.68 13.72 14.90
N LEU A 21 -16.93 13.38 13.64
CA LEU A 21 -18.21 12.85 13.17
C LEU A 21 -18.54 11.51 13.85
N ALA A 22 -17.57 10.61 13.94
CA ALA A 22 -17.71 9.33 14.59
C ALA A 22 -17.99 9.47 16.09
N THR A 23 -17.28 10.38 16.75
CA THR A 23 -17.47 10.69 18.17
C THR A 23 -18.86 11.26 18.42
N LEU A 24 -19.33 12.19 17.59
CA LEU A 24 -20.70 12.76 17.68
C LEU A 24 -21.77 11.70 17.41
N ALA A 25 -21.50 10.70 16.59
CA ALA A 25 -22.38 9.56 16.36
C ALA A 25 -22.34 8.50 17.48
N GLY A 26 -21.56 8.71 18.54
CA GLY A 26 -21.44 7.78 19.66
C GLY A 26 -20.59 6.54 19.35
N LEU A 27 -19.80 6.57 18.26
CA LEU A 27 -18.88 5.47 17.95
C LEU A 27 -17.64 5.55 18.83
N ARG A 28 -17.10 4.39 19.21
CA ARG A 28 -15.85 4.34 19.96
C ARG A 28 -14.67 4.84 19.10
N THR A 29 -13.97 5.81 19.62
CA THR A 29 -12.75 6.37 19.04
C THR A 29 -11.56 6.22 20.00
N ALA A 30 -10.36 6.08 19.44
CA ALA A 30 -9.09 6.16 20.15
C ALA A 30 -8.19 7.09 19.33
N VAL A 31 -7.09 6.64 18.73
CA VAL A 31 -6.36 7.43 17.72
C VAL A 31 -7.22 7.61 16.47
N GLY A 32 -8.01 6.61 16.10
CA GLY A 32 -9.00 6.61 15.02
C GLY A 32 -10.32 6.01 15.50
N VAL A 33 -11.25 5.76 14.58
CA VAL A 33 -12.48 5.02 14.82
C VAL A 33 -12.12 3.56 15.05
N VAL A 34 -12.44 3.01 16.23
CA VAL A 34 -12.04 1.65 16.59
C VAL A 34 -12.88 0.63 15.84
N VAL A 35 -12.18 -0.21 15.08
CA VAL A 35 -12.79 -1.27 14.26
C VAL A 35 -12.15 -2.63 14.57
N HIS A 36 -12.91 -3.67 14.29
CA HIS A 36 -12.42 -5.05 14.27
C HIS A 36 -11.46 -5.27 13.08
N PRO A 37 -10.69 -6.38 13.06
CA PRO A 37 -9.89 -6.75 11.89
C PRO A 37 -10.66 -6.92 10.58
N TRP A 38 -11.98 -6.98 10.62
CA TRP A 38 -12.87 -6.98 9.45
C TRP A 38 -13.47 -5.60 9.15
N LEU A 39 -12.91 -4.51 9.74
CA LEU A 39 -13.21 -3.09 9.48
C LEU A 39 -14.58 -2.60 9.97
N GLN A 40 -15.34 -3.43 10.70
CA GLN A 40 -16.60 -3.06 11.33
C GLN A 40 -16.33 -2.36 12.66
N THR A 41 -17.08 -1.31 12.99
CA THR A 41 -16.88 -0.60 14.27
C THR A 41 -17.27 -1.47 15.47
N TRP A 42 -16.63 -1.24 16.60
CA TRP A 42 -16.96 -1.94 17.84
C TRP A 42 -18.31 -1.52 18.41
N SER A 43 -18.79 -0.32 18.09
CA SER A 43 -19.99 0.29 18.66
C SER A 43 -21.24 -0.05 17.88
N ASP A 44 -21.16 -0.11 16.54
CA ASP A 44 -22.32 -0.33 15.67
C ASP A 44 -21.93 -1.28 14.52
N PRO A 45 -22.58 -2.45 14.41
CA PRO A 45 -22.29 -3.43 13.37
C PRO A 45 -22.70 -2.98 11.96
N ALA A 46 -23.48 -1.92 11.81
CA ALA A 46 -23.85 -1.36 10.51
C ALA A 46 -22.81 -0.36 9.99
N VAL A 47 -21.86 0.05 10.82
CA VAL A 47 -20.87 1.08 10.48
C VAL A 47 -19.48 0.46 10.29
N TYR A 48 -18.80 0.88 9.25
CA TYR A 48 -17.43 0.47 8.92
C TYR A 48 -16.55 1.69 8.78
N ALA A 49 -15.26 1.55 9.10
CA ALA A 49 -14.26 2.57 8.85
C ALA A 49 -13.05 1.97 8.12
N ILE A 50 -12.48 2.73 7.18
CA ILE A 50 -11.33 2.35 6.37
C ILE A 50 -10.36 3.53 6.23
N GLY A 51 -9.12 3.27 5.84
CA GLY A 51 -8.10 4.29 5.61
C GLY A 51 -7.60 4.92 6.90
N ASP A 52 -7.16 6.16 6.80
CA ASP A 52 -6.48 6.88 7.88
C ASP A 52 -7.33 7.09 9.14
N CYS A 53 -8.66 7.01 9.03
CA CYS A 53 -9.52 7.12 10.20
C CYS A 53 -9.79 5.78 10.90
N ALA A 54 -9.43 4.64 10.33
CA ALA A 54 -9.67 3.33 10.91
C ALA A 54 -8.56 2.90 11.86
N HIS A 55 -8.90 2.69 13.13
CA HIS A 55 -8.01 2.11 14.13
C HIS A 55 -8.37 0.64 14.31
N ILE A 56 -7.67 -0.23 13.57
CA ILE A 56 -7.90 -1.68 13.63
C ILE A 56 -7.34 -2.20 14.96
N ALA A 57 -8.17 -2.89 15.73
CA ALA A 57 -7.75 -3.49 16.99
C ALA A 57 -8.53 -4.78 17.28
N GLU A 58 -7.85 -5.72 17.90
CA GLU A 58 -8.50 -6.93 18.44
C GLU A 58 -9.14 -6.63 19.80
N ARG A 59 -10.34 -7.14 19.99
CA ARG A 59 -11.05 -7.01 21.26
C ARG A 59 -10.51 -8.06 22.23
N THR A 60 -9.48 -7.71 23.00
CA THR A 60 -8.91 -8.57 24.03
C THR A 60 -9.70 -8.43 25.34
N GLY A 61 -10.53 -9.43 25.67
CA GLY A 61 -11.21 -9.51 26.95
C GLY A 61 -12.45 -8.62 27.12
N SER A 62 -13.02 -8.66 28.32
CA SER A 62 -14.26 -7.92 28.72
C SER A 62 -14.04 -6.44 29.03
N ALA A 63 -12.92 -5.85 28.61
CA ALA A 63 -12.59 -4.48 28.99
C ALA A 63 -13.36 -3.45 28.16
N THR A 64 -14.38 -2.85 28.77
CA THR A 64 -15.09 -1.67 28.25
C THR A 64 -14.19 -0.41 28.25
N ASP A 65 -13.07 -0.41 28.97
CA ASP A 65 -12.21 0.76 29.21
C ASP A 65 -10.70 0.53 28.97
N GLY A 66 -10.31 -0.57 28.33
CA GLY A 66 -8.90 -0.85 28.05
C GLY A 66 -8.31 0.10 26.99
N ALA A 67 -7.05 0.45 27.14
CA ALA A 67 -6.29 1.16 26.12
C ALA A 67 -6.32 0.34 24.82
N VAL A 68 -6.71 0.96 23.73
CA VAL A 68 -6.70 0.34 22.39
C VAL A 68 -5.30 0.45 21.83
N VAL A 69 -4.67 -0.69 21.60
CA VAL A 69 -3.30 -0.75 21.07
C VAL A 69 -3.32 -0.59 19.56
N GLY A 70 -2.34 0.13 19.03
CA GLY A 70 -2.18 0.38 17.61
C GLY A 70 -2.54 1.82 17.22
N ALA A 71 -2.51 2.07 15.94
CA ALA A 71 -2.92 3.34 15.32
C ALA A 71 -3.20 3.10 13.83
N PRO A 72 -3.91 4.02 13.15
CA PRO A 72 -3.97 4.04 11.69
C PRO A 72 -2.58 4.16 11.08
N SER A 73 -2.38 3.55 9.90
CA SER A 73 -1.07 3.55 9.23
C SER A 73 -0.65 4.93 8.69
N GLY A 74 -1.62 5.82 8.43
CA GLY A 74 -1.37 7.12 7.81
C GLY A 74 -0.87 7.03 6.35
N LEU A 75 -1.05 5.88 5.71
CA LEU A 75 -0.58 5.60 4.37
C LEU A 75 -1.75 5.26 3.43
N ILE A 76 -1.66 5.72 2.19
CA ILE A 76 -2.76 5.54 1.23
C ILE A 76 -2.91 4.09 0.76
N GLY A 77 -1.80 3.36 0.63
CA GLY A 77 -1.80 1.96 0.18
C GLY A 77 -2.65 1.03 1.06
N PRO A 78 -2.44 1.01 2.38
CA PRO A 78 -3.31 0.33 3.33
C PRO A 78 -4.79 0.69 3.17
N GLY A 79 -5.10 1.98 3.04
CA GLY A 79 -6.48 2.44 2.84
C GLY A 79 -7.14 1.86 1.58
N TRP A 80 -6.41 1.78 0.47
CA TRP A 80 -6.91 1.15 -0.76
C TRP A 80 -7.14 -0.35 -0.59
N ARG A 81 -6.21 -1.08 0.01
CA ARG A 81 -6.37 -2.52 0.29
C ARG A 81 -7.59 -2.79 1.17
N GLN A 82 -7.79 -2.00 2.22
CA GLN A 82 -8.96 -2.07 3.08
C GLN A 82 -10.25 -1.84 2.30
N ALA A 83 -10.28 -0.83 1.42
CA ALA A 83 -11.43 -0.51 0.59
C ALA A 83 -11.76 -1.65 -0.39
N GLU A 84 -10.78 -2.17 -1.11
CA GLU A 84 -10.94 -3.26 -2.06
C GLU A 84 -11.40 -4.55 -1.38
N TRP A 85 -10.77 -4.90 -0.26
CA TRP A 85 -11.15 -6.06 0.52
C TRP A 85 -12.58 -5.94 1.04
N ARG A 86 -12.95 -4.79 1.61
CA ARG A 86 -14.32 -4.61 2.15
C ARG A 86 -15.37 -4.56 1.04
N ALA A 87 -15.08 -3.93 -0.09
CA ALA A 87 -15.97 -3.89 -1.23
C ALA A 87 -16.25 -5.30 -1.80
N ALA A 88 -15.21 -6.13 -1.91
CA ALA A 88 -15.36 -7.53 -2.34
C ALA A 88 -16.29 -8.33 -1.39
N ARG A 89 -16.19 -8.09 -0.08
CA ARG A 89 -17.06 -8.72 0.93
C ARG A 89 -18.50 -8.25 0.81
N PHE A 90 -18.75 -6.95 0.69
CA PHE A 90 -20.09 -6.43 0.46
C PHE A 90 -20.71 -7.01 -0.82
N ALA A 91 -19.93 -7.16 -1.88
CA ALA A 91 -20.40 -7.78 -3.11
C ALA A 91 -20.74 -9.28 -2.93
N ALA A 92 -19.95 -10.00 -2.14
CA ALA A 92 -20.23 -11.40 -1.81
C ALA A 92 -21.50 -11.54 -0.96
N ASP A 93 -21.63 -10.72 0.08
CA ASP A 93 -22.81 -10.69 0.95
C ASP A 93 -24.10 -10.39 0.15
N ALA A 94 -24.04 -9.40 -0.75
CA ALA A 94 -25.15 -9.05 -1.61
C ALA A 94 -25.54 -10.19 -2.56
N ARG A 95 -24.57 -10.89 -3.14
CA ARG A 95 -24.82 -12.08 -3.99
C ARG A 95 -25.45 -13.20 -3.20
N ALA A 96 -24.95 -13.49 -1.99
CA ALA A 96 -25.52 -14.52 -1.12
C ALA A 96 -26.98 -14.20 -0.75
N ALA A 97 -27.29 -12.93 -0.43
CA ALA A 97 -28.65 -12.48 -0.15
C ALA A 97 -29.59 -12.67 -1.35
N VAL A 98 -29.13 -12.36 -2.57
CA VAL A 98 -29.92 -12.59 -3.80
C VAL A 98 -30.18 -14.09 -4.02
N VAL A 99 -29.16 -14.95 -3.85
CA VAL A 99 -29.32 -16.41 -3.99
C VAL A 99 -30.31 -16.94 -2.93
N ALA A 100 -30.20 -16.50 -1.68
CA ALA A 100 -31.12 -16.91 -0.62
C ALA A 100 -32.57 -16.47 -0.92
N SER A 101 -32.76 -15.24 -1.43
CA SER A 101 -34.07 -14.72 -1.81
C SER A 101 -34.71 -15.51 -2.97
N THR A 102 -33.91 -15.87 -3.99
CA THR A 102 -34.37 -16.68 -5.12
C THR A 102 -34.72 -18.11 -4.69
N ALA A 103 -33.93 -18.71 -3.81
CA ALA A 103 -34.20 -20.03 -3.25
C ALA A 103 -35.50 -20.04 -2.43
N ALA A 104 -35.72 -19.02 -1.60
CA ALA A 104 -36.97 -18.87 -0.81
C ALA A 104 -38.20 -18.70 -1.72
N ALA A 105 -38.09 -17.95 -2.81
CA ALA A 105 -39.15 -17.78 -3.78
C ALA A 105 -39.52 -19.08 -4.52
N THR A 106 -38.53 -19.98 -4.73
CA THR A 106 -38.75 -21.28 -5.41
C THR A 106 -39.36 -22.34 -4.48
N THR A 107 -39.16 -22.21 -3.17
CA THR A 107 -39.68 -23.16 -2.15
C THR A 107 -41.05 -22.80 -1.61
N GLY A 108 -41.69 -21.72 -2.10
CA GLY A 108 -43.07 -21.36 -1.71
C GLY A 108 -43.21 -20.82 -0.28
N ALA A 109 -42.10 -20.40 0.35
CA ALA A 109 -42.11 -19.74 1.65
C ALA A 109 -42.89 -18.42 1.60
N SER A 110 -43.74 -18.18 2.59
CA SER A 110 -44.66 -17.04 2.60
C SER A 110 -43.86 -15.71 2.56
N ARG A 111 -44.45 -14.71 1.91
CA ARG A 111 -43.89 -13.36 1.79
C ARG A 111 -43.62 -12.67 3.15
N ALA A 112 -44.23 -13.16 4.22
CA ALA A 112 -44.04 -12.68 5.59
C ALA A 112 -42.67 -13.10 6.16
N ASP A 113 -42.15 -14.27 5.79
CA ASP A 113 -40.82 -14.74 6.21
C ASP A 113 -39.69 -14.04 5.43
N ALA A 114 -39.97 -13.63 4.19
CA ALA A 114 -39.01 -12.90 3.36
C ALA A 114 -38.80 -11.44 3.84
N THR A 115 -39.85 -10.79 4.41
CA THR A 115 -39.73 -9.41 4.92
C THR A 115 -39.00 -9.34 6.25
N ALA A 116 -39.02 -10.37 7.06
CA ALA A 116 -38.20 -10.49 8.26
C ALA A 116 -36.69 -10.65 7.92
N ALA A 117 -36.39 -11.24 6.77
CA ALA A 117 -35.02 -11.40 6.28
C ALA A 117 -34.44 -10.13 5.58
N THR A 118 -35.32 -9.22 5.09
CA THR A 118 -34.91 -7.97 4.41
C THR A 118 -34.90 -6.74 5.33
N GLY A 119 -35.45 -6.84 6.54
CA GLY A 119 -35.55 -5.74 7.52
C GLY A 119 -34.27 -5.41 8.29
N SER A 120 -33.25 -6.23 8.20
CA SER A 120 -31.89 -5.96 8.65
C SER A 120 -30.98 -6.73 7.74
N ILE A 121 -30.13 -6.02 7.00
CA ILE A 121 -28.90 -6.62 6.49
C ILE A 121 -28.06 -6.94 7.74
N ARG A 122 -28.47 -8.00 8.48
CA ARG A 122 -27.53 -8.60 9.42
C ARG A 122 -26.42 -9.13 8.53
N PRO A 123 -25.17 -8.66 8.74
CA PRO A 123 -24.03 -9.33 8.11
C PRO A 123 -24.21 -10.82 8.40
N ALA A 124 -24.20 -11.64 7.36
CA ALA A 124 -24.19 -13.09 7.48
C ALA A 124 -23.18 -13.42 8.58
N ALA A 125 -23.55 -14.40 9.43
CA ALA A 125 -22.75 -14.83 10.58
C ALA A 125 -21.27 -14.74 10.19
N HIS A 126 -20.52 -13.94 10.92
CA HIS A 126 -19.15 -13.56 10.63
C HIS A 126 -18.42 -14.71 9.96
N ASP A 127 -18.32 -14.65 8.65
CA ASP A 127 -17.33 -15.41 7.93
C ASP A 127 -16.03 -14.93 8.57
N ASP A 128 -15.28 -15.81 9.21
CA ASP A 128 -14.04 -15.53 9.98
C ASP A 128 -12.92 -14.89 9.13
N ALA A 129 -13.25 -14.32 7.99
CA ALA A 129 -12.33 -13.67 7.12
C ALA A 129 -11.95 -12.31 7.71
N VAL A 130 -10.83 -12.33 8.35
CA VAL A 130 -10.08 -11.18 8.82
C VAL A 130 -9.36 -10.54 7.63
N LEU A 131 -9.24 -9.21 7.64
CA LEU A 131 -8.35 -8.53 6.71
C LEU A 131 -6.96 -9.18 6.83
N PRO A 132 -6.35 -9.65 5.73
CA PRO A 132 -5.01 -10.21 5.80
C PRO A 132 -4.08 -9.24 6.51
N PRO A 133 -3.18 -9.72 7.39
CA PRO A 133 -2.25 -8.86 8.10
C PRO A 133 -1.49 -8.01 7.09
N GLU A 134 -1.42 -6.72 7.35
CA GLU A 134 -0.62 -5.83 6.51
C GLU A 134 0.84 -6.22 6.66
N ARG A 135 1.49 -6.45 5.52
CA ARG A 135 2.94 -6.38 5.49
C ARG A 135 3.35 -4.94 5.75
N GLU A 136 4.51 -4.75 6.35
CA GLU A 136 5.01 -3.41 6.59
C GLU A 136 5.02 -2.62 5.28
N ALA A 137 4.52 -1.40 5.36
CA ALA A 137 4.36 -0.56 4.18
C ALA A 137 5.73 -0.08 3.71
N ILE A 138 5.95 -0.15 2.40
CA ILE A 138 7.15 0.41 1.79
C ILE A 138 7.10 1.93 1.92
N VAL A 139 8.11 2.49 2.55
CA VAL A 139 8.26 3.93 2.74
C VAL A 139 9.19 4.49 1.68
N MET A 140 8.73 5.50 0.96
CA MET A 140 9.52 6.24 -0.01
C MET A 140 9.68 7.68 0.48
N LEU A 141 10.93 8.13 0.61
CA LEU A 141 11.20 9.52 1.01
C LEU A 141 10.78 10.48 -0.12
N LYS A 142 9.99 11.47 0.26
CA LYS A 142 9.57 12.56 -0.65
C LYS A 142 10.57 13.71 -0.52
N ALA A 143 11.74 13.57 -1.09
CA ALA A 143 12.75 14.61 -1.14
C ALA A 143 13.26 14.77 -2.56
N GLU A 144 13.49 16.00 -2.97
CA GLU A 144 14.07 16.31 -4.28
C GLU A 144 15.53 15.85 -4.33
N HIS A 145 15.91 15.19 -5.40
CA HIS A 145 17.26 14.66 -5.64
C HIS A 145 17.76 13.61 -4.64
N LEU A 146 16.86 13.01 -3.85
CA LEU A 146 17.23 11.95 -2.91
C LEU A 146 16.24 10.80 -2.97
N ASP A 147 16.63 9.72 -3.63
CA ASP A 147 15.84 8.48 -3.70
C ASP A 147 16.16 7.61 -2.49
N VAL A 148 15.19 7.48 -1.58
CA VAL A 148 15.27 6.55 -0.45
C VAL A 148 14.01 5.70 -0.42
N VAL A 149 14.20 4.40 -0.41
CA VAL A 149 13.11 3.43 -0.25
C VAL A 149 13.49 2.46 0.86
N ALA A 150 12.56 2.24 1.79
CA ALA A 150 12.79 1.32 2.89
C ALA A 150 11.51 0.58 3.29
N VAL A 151 11.67 -0.64 3.78
CA VAL A 151 10.60 -1.45 4.37
C VAL A 151 11.19 -2.43 5.38
N GLY A 152 10.45 -2.69 6.44
CA GLY A 152 10.80 -3.67 7.45
C GLY A 152 11.91 -3.23 8.41
N ASP A 153 12.30 -4.15 9.29
CA ASP A 153 13.38 -3.92 10.25
C ASP A 153 14.75 -4.14 9.61
N VAL A 154 15.42 -3.04 9.29
CA VAL A 154 16.78 -3.02 8.74
C VAL A 154 17.87 -2.79 9.80
N SER A 155 17.54 -2.90 11.09
CA SER A 155 18.49 -2.68 12.19
C SER A 155 19.56 -3.78 12.30
N ALA A 156 19.25 -5.01 11.85
CA ALA A 156 20.16 -6.16 11.92
C ALA A 156 21.53 -5.85 11.28
N ASP A 157 22.60 -6.21 11.94
CA ASP A 157 23.96 -6.09 11.42
C ASP A 157 24.38 -7.33 10.63
N PRO A 158 25.14 -7.21 9.50
CA PRO A 158 25.66 -8.35 8.74
C PRO A 158 26.52 -9.33 9.57
N TRP A 159 27.05 -8.86 10.67
CA TRP A 159 27.97 -9.59 11.53
C TRP A 159 27.32 -10.08 12.84
N ASP A 160 26.03 -9.78 13.04
CA ASP A 160 25.28 -10.27 14.20
C ASP A 160 24.91 -11.74 14.00
N ASP A 161 25.49 -12.59 14.83
CA ASP A 161 25.05 -13.96 15.01
C ASP A 161 24.06 -14.02 16.18
N ASP A 162 22.83 -13.53 15.94
CA ASP A 162 21.76 -13.62 16.92
C ASP A 162 21.22 -15.07 16.95
N PRO A 163 21.45 -15.82 18.05
CA PRO A 163 20.96 -17.19 18.17
C PRO A 163 19.42 -17.28 18.20
N ALA A 164 18.73 -16.18 18.46
CA ALA A 164 17.26 -16.12 18.43
C ALA A 164 16.72 -16.05 16.98
N THR A 165 17.55 -15.61 16.04
CA THR A 165 17.17 -15.49 14.62
C THR A 165 18.20 -16.13 13.67
N PRO A 166 18.47 -17.44 13.81
CA PRO A 166 19.59 -18.11 13.13
C PRO A 166 19.43 -18.16 11.60
N ARG A 167 18.26 -17.87 11.09
CA ARG A 167 17.92 -17.90 9.65
C ARG A 167 17.95 -16.52 9.00
N ARG A 168 18.13 -15.46 9.81
CA ARG A 168 18.26 -14.08 9.30
C ARG A 168 19.63 -13.92 8.65
N ARG A 169 19.66 -13.33 7.47
CA ARG A 169 20.89 -13.00 6.75
C ARG A 169 20.80 -11.56 6.26
N VAL A 170 21.92 -10.85 6.36
CA VAL A 170 22.02 -9.46 5.91
C VAL A 170 23.04 -9.37 4.78
N ALA A 171 22.69 -8.64 3.73
CA ALA A 171 23.62 -8.21 2.71
C ALA A 171 23.59 -6.69 2.65
N GLN A 172 24.77 -6.06 2.63
CA GLN A 172 24.91 -4.60 2.60
C GLN A 172 26.00 -4.20 1.63
N TRP A 173 25.76 -3.11 0.91
CA TRP A 173 26.73 -2.47 0.07
C TRP A 173 26.57 -0.95 0.17
N ALA A 174 27.68 -0.21 0.13
CA ALA A 174 27.69 1.24 0.21
C ALA A 174 28.76 1.81 -0.73
N ASP A 175 28.39 2.88 -1.41
CA ASP A 175 29.29 3.74 -2.17
C ASP A 175 28.95 5.19 -1.84
N PRO A 176 29.54 5.72 -0.74
CA PRO A 176 29.24 7.09 -0.28
C PRO A 176 29.69 8.17 -1.28
N GLU A 177 30.70 7.89 -2.11
CA GLU A 177 31.21 8.83 -3.10
C GLU A 177 30.15 9.13 -4.18
N HIS A 178 29.34 8.11 -4.54
CA HIS A 178 28.25 8.25 -5.51
C HIS A 178 26.87 8.32 -4.84
N GLY A 179 26.81 8.45 -3.50
CA GLY A 179 25.56 8.55 -2.77
C GLY A 179 24.69 7.29 -2.85
N ARG A 180 25.28 6.10 -2.96
CA ARG A 180 24.58 4.83 -3.16
C ARG A 180 24.67 3.93 -1.92
N TYR A 181 23.56 3.33 -1.59
CA TYR A 181 23.48 2.39 -0.47
C TYR A 181 22.35 1.40 -0.70
N VAL A 182 22.60 0.14 -0.34
CA VAL A 182 21.57 -0.89 -0.22
C VAL A 182 21.86 -1.81 0.95
N LYS A 183 20.82 -2.12 1.70
CA LYS A 183 20.81 -3.14 2.74
C LYS A 183 19.59 -4.03 2.54
N MET A 184 19.79 -5.33 2.60
CA MET A 184 18.77 -6.35 2.39
C MET A 184 18.82 -7.33 3.55
N VAL A 185 17.66 -7.62 4.15
CA VAL A 185 17.50 -8.61 5.22
C VAL A 185 16.61 -9.73 4.71
N THR A 186 17.06 -10.96 4.86
CA THR A 186 16.28 -12.15 4.49
C THR A 186 16.09 -13.06 5.68
N GLU A 187 14.96 -13.74 5.71
CA GLU A 187 14.70 -14.87 6.61
C GLU A 187 14.38 -16.10 5.76
N ASP A 188 15.10 -17.20 5.98
CA ASP A 188 15.02 -18.39 5.14
C ASP A 188 15.19 -18.13 3.63
N GLY A 189 15.97 -17.12 3.25
CA GLY A 189 16.18 -16.71 1.86
C GLY A 189 15.16 -15.72 1.32
N VAL A 190 13.99 -15.58 1.95
CA VAL A 190 12.93 -14.66 1.56
C VAL A 190 13.26 -13.24 2.06
N LEU A 191 13.06 -12.24 1.20
CA LEU A 191 13.29 -10.83 1.54
C LEU A 191 12.22 -10.33 2.52
N THR A 192 12.65 -9.95 3.73
CA THR A 192 11.77 -9.44 4.81
C THR A 192 11.92 -7.95 5.07
N ALA A 193 13.11 -7.38 4.78
CA ALA A 193 13.33 -5.95 4.91
C ALA A 193 14.41 -5.48 3.93
N PHE A 194 14.34 -4.21 3.53
CA PHE A 194 15.42 -3.56 2.78
C PHE A 194 15.40 -2.04 2.95
N ALA A 195 16.57 -1.43 2.71
CA ALA A 195 16.70 0.02 2.55
C ALA A 195 17.65 0.32 1.39
N THR A 196 17.30 1.30 0.58
CA THR A 196 18.13 1.79 -0.53
C THR A 196 18.25 3.30 -0.49
N VAL A 197 19.40 3.81 -0.91
CA VAL A 197 19.63 5.24 -1.16
C VAL A 197 20.29 5.37 -2.52
N GLY A 198 19.80 6.27 -3.38
CA GLY A 198 20.37 6.55 -4.70
C GLY A 198 20.41 5.36 -5.66
N MET A 199 19.54 4.37 -5.46
CA MET A 199 19.47 3.13 -6.25
C MET A 199 18.02 2.81 -6.66
N PRO A 200 17.38 3.64 -7.50
CA PRO A 200 15.94 3.52 -7.79
C PRO A 200 15.56 2.23 -8.52
N ARG A 201 16.42 1.70 -9.40
CA ARG A 201 16.14 0.45 -10.12
C ARG A 201 16.26 -0.76 -9.22
N THR A 202 17.29 -0.80 -8.38
CA THR A 202 17.45 -1.82 -7.34
C THR A 202 16.27 -1.77 -6.36
N ALA A 203 15.85 -0.57 -5.93
CA ALA A 203 14.69 -0.39 -5.07
C ALA A 203 13.41 -0.96 -5.70
N ALA A 204 13.20 -0.73 -7.00
CA ALA A 204 12.05 -1.26 -7.73
C ALA A 204 12.03 -2.79 -7.73
N GLU A 205 13.15 -3.43 -8.02
CA GLU A 205 13.27 -4.88 -8.02
C GLU A 205 13.08 -5.48 -6.62
N LEU A 206 13.71 -4.89 -5.60
CA LEU A 206 13.54 -5.31 -4.21
C LEU A 206 12.10 -5.16 -3.74
N THR A 207 11.40 -4.11 -4.17
CA THR A 207 9.97 -3.93 -3.89
C THR A 207 9.14 -5.06 -4.46
N LEU A 208 9.37 -5.46 -5.72
CA LEU A 208 8.68 -6.59 -6.34
C LEU A 208 8.97 -7.91 -5.62
N LEU A 209 10.21 -8.16 -5.25
CA LEU A 209 10.60 -9.35 -4.50
C LEU A 209 9.93 -9.37 -3.11
N TYR A 210 9.92 -8.23 -2.43
CA TYR A 210 9.24 -8.08 -1.14
C TYR A 210 7.75 -8.36 -1.24
N ASP A 211 7.05 -7.75 -2.20
CA ASP A 211 5.60 -7.92 -2.38
C ASP A 211 5.21 -9.38 -2.69
N ARG A 212 6.06 -10.09 -3.43
CA ARG A 212 5.83 -11.48 -3.83
C ARG A 212 6.35 -12.52 -2.83
N CYS A 213 6.88 -12.11 -1.68
CA CYS A 213 7.62 -12.99 -0.77
C CYS A 213 8.74 -13.74 -1.50
N GLY A 214 9.42 -13.06 -2.41
CA GLY A 214 10.45 -13.65 -3.27
C GLY A 214 11.78 -13.86 -2.54
N GLU A 215 12.53 -14.85 -3.01
CA GLU A 215 13.90 -15.05 -2.61
C GLU A 215 14.82 -14.12 -3.39
N LEU A 216 15.89 -13.65 -2.75
CA LEU A 216 16.93 -12.90 -3.44
C LEU A 216 17.70 -13.82 -4.41
N PRO A 217 18.24 -13.27 -5.52
CA PRO A 217 19.16 -14.00 -6.38
C PRO A 217 20.31 -14.58 -5.57
N ALA A 218 20.78 -15.79 -5.92
CA ALA A 218 21.93 -16.43 -5.27
C ALA A 218 23.17 -15.53 -5.34
N ASP A 219 23.41 -14.90 -6.49
CA ASP A 219 24.38 -13.83 -6.65
C ASP A 219 23.69 -12.46 -6.50
N ARG A 220 23.77 -11.91 -5.30
CA ARG A 220 23.14 -10.62 -4.96
C ARG A 220 23.79 -9.43 -5.66
N SER A 221 25.00 -9.59 -6.20
CA SER A 221 25.67 -8.55 -6.97
C SER A 221 24.95 -8.19 -8.25
N LEU A 222 24.08 -9.07 -8.75
CA LEU A 222 23.23 -8.80 -9.90
C LEU A 222 22.30 -7.59 -9.68
N LEU A 223 21.82 -7.42 -8.45
CA LEU A 223 20.96 -6.28 -8.08
C LEU A 223 21.73 -4.95 -8.13
N LEU A 224 23.03 -4.95 -7.79
CA LEU A 224 23.87 -3.76 -7.82
C LEU A 224 24.12 -3.25 -9.24
N ARG A 225 24.05 -4.13 -10.24
CA ARG A 225 24.27 -3.76 -11.65
C ARG A 225 23.11 -2.96 -12.25
N LEU A 226 21.93 -3.02 -11.63
CA LEU A 226 20.75 -2.29 -12.12
C LEU A 226 20.95 -0.77 -12.11
N ASP A 227 21.73 -0.26 -11.16
CA ASP A 227 22.07 1.16 -11.02
C ASP A 227 23.57 1.41 -11.28
N GLY A 228 24.22 0.57 -12.11
CA GLY A 228 25.65 0.66 -12.44
C GLY A 228 26.00 1.84 -13.34
N PRO A 229 27.31 2.19 -13.45
CA PRO A 229 27.79 3.31 -14.26
C PRO A 229 27.63 3.11 -15.78
N ASP A 230 27.38 1.86 -16.23
CA ASP A 230 27.19 1.54 -17.65
C ASP A 230 25.76 1.87 -18.13
N ASP A 231 24.89 2.25 -17.25
CA ASP A 231 23.58 2.80 -17.56
C ASP A 231 23.70 4.31 -17.77
N ASP A 232 24.16 4.70 -18.96
CA ASP A 232 24.09 6.07 -19.47
C ASP A 232 22.67 6.62 -19.24
N PRO A 233 22.52 7.77 -18.53
CA PRO A 233 21.22 8.44 -18.44
C PRO A 233 20.61 8.76 -19.83
N GLY A 234 21.44 8.80 -20.88
CA GLY A 234 20.99 8.83 -22.29
C GLY A 234 20.42 7.50 -22.80
N SER A 235 20.75 6.36 -22.17
CA SER A 235 20.15 5.04 -22.40
C SER A 235 18.83 4.83 -21.64
N ALA A 236 18.35 5.81 -20.88
CA ALA A 236 17.02 5.83 -20.27
C ALA A 236 15.86 5.79 -21.30
N THR A 237 16.19 5.66 -22.58
CA THR A 237 15.27 5.29 -23.67
C THR A 237 14.94 3.80 -23.71
N ALA A 238 15.51 2.95 -22.82
CA ALA A 238 15.04 1.58 -22.68
C ALA A 238 13.56 1.61 -22.26
N SER A 239 12.70 1.13 -23.14
CA SER A 239 11.26 1.02 -22.86
C SER A 239 11.11 0.21 -21.58
N LEU A 240 10.43 0.78 -20.58
CA LEU A 240 10.05 0.01 -19.40
C LEU A 240 9.30 -1.24 -19.88
N SER A 241 9.60 -2.38 -19.29
CA SER A 241 8.75 -3.55 -19.51
C SER A 241 7.30 -3.15 -19.24
N PRO A 242 6.33 -3.50 -20.08
CA PRO A 242 4.92 -3.20 -19.81
C PRO A 242 4.44 -3.65 -18.44
N THR A 243 5.10 -4.66 -17.85
CA THR A 243 4.82 -5.17 -16.52
C THR A 243 5.54 -4.42 -15.40
N ALA A 244 6.46 -3.49 -15.72
CA ALA A 244 7.18 -2.71 -14.71
C ALA A 244 6.21 -1.79 -13.95
N THR A 245 6.23 -1.86 -12.63
CA THR A 245 5.39 -1.00 -11.78
C THR A 245 5.95 0.43 -11.79
N VAL A 246 5.11 1.40 -12.16
CA VAL A 246 5.41 2.83 -12.17
C VAL A 246 4.82 3.51 -10.94
N CYS A 247 3.56 3.24 -10.64
CA CYS A 247 2.92 3.78 -9.44
C CYS A 247 2.84 2.71 -8.35
N TRP A 248 3.74 2.77 -7.38
CA TRP A 248 3.89 1.79 -6.32
C TRP A 248 2.74 1.80 -5.31
N CYS A 249 2.26 2.99 -4.94
CA CYS A 249 1.17 3.10 -3.96
C CYS A 249 -0.18 2.62 -4.50
N ASN A 250 -0.35 2.52 -5.82
CA ASN A 250 -1.57 2.04 -6.46
C ASN A 250 -1.34 0.82 -7.37
N GLY A 251 -0.12 0.25 -7.40
CA GLY A 251 0.20 -0.95 -8.16
C GLY A 251 0.05 -0.82 -9.67
N VAL A 252 0.25 0.38 -10.25
CA VAL A 252 -0.01 0.62 -11.67
C VAL A 252 1.25 0.42 -12.49
N SER A 253 1.18 -0.45 -13.50
CA SER A 253 2.29 -0.77 -14.40
C SER A 253 2.45 0.25 -15.54
N ALA A 254 3.63 0.24 -16.17
CA ALA A 254 3.92 1.05 -17.36
C ALA A 254 2.94 0.74 -18.50
N GLY A 255 2.70 -0.54 -18.79
CA GLY A 255 1.76 -0.95 -19.84
C GLY A 255 0.34 -0.45 -19.61
N ARG A 256 -0.14 -0.40 -18.34
CA ARG A 256 -1.47 0.16 -18.04
C ARG A 256 -1.51 1.66 -18.28
N ILE A 257 -0.42 2.38 -17.99
CA ILE A 257 -0.32 3.82 -18.28
C ILE A 257 -0.30 4.07 -19.79
N GLU A 258 0.49 3.29 -20.55
CA GLU A 258 0.58 3.37 -22.01
C GLU A 258 -0.75 3.04 -22.68
N GLU A 259 -1.48 2.04 -22.17
CA GLU A 259 -2.82 1.68 -22.67
C GLU A 259 -3.81 2.84 -22.55
N VAL A 260 -3.90 3.48 -21.38
CA VAL A 260 -4.82 4.63 -21.20
C VAL A 260 -4.34 5.87 -21.95
N ALA A 261 -3.03 6.05 -22.13
CA ALA A 261 -2.46 7.09 -22.95
C ALA A 261 -2.86 6.92 -24.42
N ALA A 262 -2.81 5.71 -24.96
CA ALA A 262 -3.27 5.38 -26.31
C ALA A 262 -4.79 5.62 -26.47
N CYS A 263 -5.57 5.50 -25.39
CA CYS A 263 -7.00 5.84 -25.35
C CYS A 263 -7.30 7.34 -25.14
N GLY A 264 -6.27 8.20 -25.12
CA GLY A 264 -6.42 9.65 -25.06
C GLY A 264 -6.14 10.30 -23.70
N ALA A 265 -5.61 9.59 -22.72
CA ALA A 265 -5.15 10.17 -21.45
C ALA A 265 -3.77 10.81 -21.63
N THR A 266 -3.72 12.06 -22.06
CA THR A 266 -2.47 12.78 -22.40
C THR A 266 -1.87 13.61 -21.26
N THR A 267 -2.47 13.60 -20.07
CA THR A 267 -1.96 14.30 -18.88
C THR A 267 -1.89 13.37 -17.67
N VAL A 268 -1.04 13.71 -16.70
CA VAL A 268 -0.93 12.94 -15.44
C VAL A 268 -2.26 12.84 -14.72
N GLU A 269 -3.06 13.92 -14.75
CA GLU A 269 -4.39 13.95 -14.13
C GLU A 269 -5.38 13.03 -14.85
N ALA A 270 -5.30 12.96 -16.19
CA ALA A 270 -6.14 12.04 -16.98
C ALA A 270 -5.77 10.59 -16.70
N VAL A 271 -4.47 10.26 -16.70
CA VAL A 271 -3.96 8.94 -16.29
C VAL A 271 -4.40 8.60 -14.87
N GLY A 272 -4.33 9.58 -13.96
CA GLY A 272 -4.76 9.42 -12.56
C GLY A 272 -6.23 9.05 -12.42
N ARG A 273 -7.12 9.63 -13.23
CA ARG A 273 -8.56 9.30 -13.22
C ARG A 273 -8.83 7.86 -13.68
N GLU A 274 -8.10 7.38 -14.69
CA GLU A 274 -8.32 6.06 -15.29
C GLU A 274 -7.62 4.92 -14.53
N THR A 275 -6.50 5.23 -13.85
CA THR A 275 -5.62 4.21 -13.27
C THR A 275 -5.32 4.40 -11.79
N ARG A 276 -5.61 5.56 -11.24
CA ARG A 276 -5.17 6.05 -9.92
C ARG A 276 -3.65 6.33 -9.83
N ALA A 277 -2.88 6.15 -10.90
CA ALA A 277 -1.46 6.50 -10.89
C ALA A 277 -1.28 8.01 -10.66
N GLY A 278 -0.30 8.39 -9.84
CA GLY A 278 -0.02 9.80 -9.52
C GLY A 278 -0.97 10.45 -8.51
N THR A 279 -2.01 9.75 -8.02
CA THR A 279 -3.00 10.31 -7.09
C THR A 279 -2.68 10.08 -5.61
N GLY A 280 -1.73 9.21 -5.30
CA GLY A 280 -1.31 8.89 -3.94
C GLY A 280 -0.13 9.73 -3.48
N CYS A 281 1.03 9.09 -3.29
CA CYS A 281 2.25 9.76 -2.82
C CYS A 281 2.82 10.81 -3.78
N GLY A 282 2.45 10.77 -5.06
CA GLY A 282 2.93 11.69 -6.08
C GLY A 282 4.30 11.35 -6.69
N GLY A 283 5.07 10.43 -6.11
CA GLY A 283 6.42 10.11 -6.54
C GLY A 283 6.58 9.55 -7.96
N CYS A 284 5.48 9.08 -8.56
CA CYS A 284 5.49 8.58 -9.93
C CYS A 284 5.10 9.62 -10.99
N ARG A 285 4.78 10.88 -10.62
CA ARG A 285 4.25 11.88 -11.57
C ARG A 285 5.21 12.20 -12.69
N SER A 286 6.49 12.47 -12.39
CA SER A 286 7.53 12.73 -13.38
C SER A 286 7.71 11.54 -14.34
N ARG A 287 7.64 10.32 -13.80
CA ARG A 287 7.75 9.11 -14.63
C ARG A 287 6.55 8.88 -15.54
N ILE A 288 5.36 9.26 -15.10
CA ILE A 288 4.16 9.28 -15.95
C ILE A 288 4.31 10.31 -17.07
N GLU A 289 4.83 11.51 -16.77
CA GLU A 289 5.12 12.55 -17.78
C GLU A 289 6.09 12.04 -18.86
N GLU A 290 7.16 11.38 -18.47
CA GLU A 290 8.12 10.78 -19.41
C GLU A 290 7.46 9.72 -20.32
N LEU A 291 6.61 8.84 -19.77
CA LEU A 291 5.87 7.85 -20.54
C LEU A 291 4.89 8.50 -21.53
N LEU A 292 4.18 9.54 -21.12
CA LEU A 292 3.27 10.29 -21.96
C LEU A 292 3.99 11.01 -23.11
N ALA A 293 5.15 11.64 -22.85
CA ALA A 293 5.96 12.27 -23.88
C ALA A 293 6.40 11.26 -24.95
N ARG A 294 6.85 10.07 -24.53
CA ARG A 294 7.27 9.00 -25.45
C ARG A 294 6.12 8.46 -26.31
N THR A 295 4.94 8.29 -25.73
CA THR A 295 3.75 7.84 -26.50
C THR A 295 3.34 8.87 -27.54
N ALA A 296 3.49 10.16 -27.24
CA ALA A 296 3.22 11.25 -28.17
C ALA A 296 4.22 11.26 -29.33
N ASP A 297 5.53 11.10 -29.06
CA ASP A 297 6.59 11.06 -30.08
C ASP A 297 6.46 9.81 -30.97
N GLY A 298 6.11 8.65 -30.39
CA GLY A 298 5.85 7.41 -31.14
C GLY A 298 4.65 7.53 -32.07
N ALA A 299 3.58 8.20 -31.64
CA ALA A 299 2.41 8.45 -32.47
C ALA A 299 2.71 9.43 -33.62
N ALA A 300 3.52 10.45 -33.37
CA ALA A 300 3.96 11.41 -34.42
C ALA A 300 4.86 10.75 -35.46
N SER A 301 5.75 9.82 -35.06
CA SER A 301 6.63 9.06 -35.96
C SER A 301 5.90 8.01 -36.77
N ALA A 302 4.79 7.47 -36.30
CA ALA A 302 3.96 6.49 -37.02
C ALA A 302 3.01 7.15 -38.04
N ALA A 303 2.79 8.46 -37.95
CA ALA A 303 1.91 9.23 -38.82
C ALA A 303 2.66 9.96 -39.95
N ALA A 304 4.01 9.93 -39.95
CA ALA A 304 4.90 10.52 -40.93
C ALA A 304 5.45 9.44 -41.90
#